data_c60a6a44bba63a6a4533be95fb6f2fb2
#
_entry.id   c60a6a44bba63a6a4533be95fb6f2fb2
#
_cell.length_a   1.000
_cell.length_b   1.000
_cell.length_c   1.000
_cell.angle_alpha   90.00
_cell.angle_beta   90.00
_cell.angle_gamma   90.00
#
_symmetry.space_group_name_H-M   'P 1'
#
loop_
_entity.id
_entity.type
_entity.pdbx_description
1 polymer ?
#
loop_
_entity_poly.entity_id
_entity_poly.type
_entity_poly.pdbx_seq_one_letter_code
_entity_poly.pdbx_strand_id
1 'polypeptide(L)'
;MRLGIIAEGNADVAVIKAVLKALKGIDGSDVVQLRPREQYDETDLNELSFSNWNLVLQSCGDERLLQPFFDGLTEDALLVVQIDTAERGEVGYDIAEPLRTKGTDWRESCEQLHATVKQKIVEIVPEAYRDK
;
A
#
# COMPACT_ATOMS: atom_id res chain seq x y z
N MET A 1 -18.44 -2.95 0.10
CA MET A 1 -17.00 -3.06 0.51
C MET A 1 -16.26 -1.88 -0.07
N ARG A 2 -15.52 -1.18 0.73
CA ARG A 2 -14.74 0.00 0.32
C ARG A 2 -13.25 -0.31 0.33
N LEU A 3 -12.52 0.12 -0.69
CA LEU A 3 -11.09 -0.15 -0.84
C LEU A 3 -10.29 1.16 -0.78
N GLY A 4 -9.31 1.20 0.12
CA GLY A 4 -8.29 2.26 0.15
C GLY A 4 -7.03 1.80 -0.56
N ILE A 5 -6.42 2.65 -1.39
CA ILE A 5 -5.15 2.35 -2.05
C ILE A 5 -4.07 3.30 -1.57
N ILE A 6 -2.97 2.73 -1.10
CA ILE A 6 -1.69 3.40 -0.86
C ILE A 6 -0.65 2.78 -1.79
N ALA A 7 -0.06 3.57 -2.68
CA ALA A 7 0.90 3.11 -3.68
C ALA A 7 2.02 4.13 -3.91
N GLU A 8 3.07 3.71 -4.59
CA GLU A 8 4.21 4.58 -4.91
C GLU A 8 3.94 5.53 -6.08
N GLY A 9 3.06 5.14 -7.00
CA GLY A 9 2.77 5.95 -8.18
C GLY A 9 1.33 5.87 -8.66
N ASN A 10 0.92 6.88 -9.43
CA ASN A 10 -0.40 6.90 -10.06
C ASN A 10 -0.58 5.77 -11.09
N ALA A 11 0.51 5.34 -11.74
CA ALA A 11 0.48 4.20 -12.65
C ALA A 11 0.14 2.90 -11.90
N ASP A 12 0.70 2.70 -10.70
CA ASP A 12 0.41 1.53 -9.85
C ASP A 12 -1.05 1.53 -9.41
N VAL A 13 -1.56 2.69 -8.99
CA VAL A 13 -2.98 2.86 -8.65
C VAL A 13 -3.88 2.50 -9.83
N ALA A 14 -3.54 2.95 -11.04
CA ALA A 14 -4.33 2.65 -12.24
C ALA A 14 -4.35 1.14 -12.53
N VAL A 15 -3.20 0.47 -12.40
CA VAL A 15 -3.10 -0.99 -12.57
C VAL A 15 -3.92 -1.72 -11.51
N ILE A 16 -3.81 -1.33 -10.25
CA ILE A 16 -4.58 -1.93 -9.14
C ILE A 16 -6.08 -1.78 -9.40
N LYS A 17 -6.54 -0.57 -9.74
CA LYS A 17 -7.95 -0.32 -10.08
C LYS A 17 -8.43 -1.22 -11.24
N ALA A 18 -7.62 -1.36 -12.29
CA ALA A 18 -7.94 -2.21 -13.44
C ALA A 18 -8.04 -3.69 -13.05
N VAL A 19 -7.10 -4.18 -12.25
CA VAL A 19 -7.09 -5.57 -11.74
C VAL A 19 -8.30 -5.84 -10.85
N LEU A 20 -8.62 -4.95 -9.91
CA LEU A 20 -9.76 -5.08 -9.02
C LEU A 20 -11.08 -5.13 -9.80
N LYS A 21 -11.22 -4.27 -10.80
CA LYS A 21 -12.39 -4.29 -11.68
C LYS A 21 -12.50 -5.59 -12.48
N ALA A 22 -11.40 -6.07 -13.05
CA ALA A 22 -11.39 -7.26 -13.89
C ALA A 22 -11.64 -8.55 -13.10
N LEU A 23 -11.04 -8.68 -11.90
CA LEU A 23 -11.08 -9.92 -11.12
C LEU A 23 -12.24 -9.99 -10.13
N LYS A 24 -12.70 -8.86 -9.62
CA LYS A 24 -13.70 -8.78 -8.54
C LYS A 24 -14.94 -7.98 -8.91
N GLY A 25 -14.96 -7.34 -10.08
CA GLY A 25 -16.09 -6.49 -10.49
C GLY A 25 -16.24 -5.23 -9.63
N ILE A 26 -15.19 -4.81 -8.93
CA ILE A 26 -15.20 -3.65 -8.04
C ILE A 26 -15.19 -2.39 -8.88
N ASP A 27 -16.20 -1.55 -8.71
CA ASP A 27 -16.28 -0.28 -9.42
C ASP A 27 -15.36 0.80 -8.81
N GLY A 28 -14.94 1.75 -9.64
CA GLY A 28 -14.08 2.84 -9.21
C GLY A 28 -14.68 3.72 -8.09
N SER A 29 -16.02 3.74 -7.96
CA SER A 29 -16.71 4.44 -6.87
C SER A 29 -16.45 3.85 -5.48
N ASP A 30 -16.10 2.55 -5.42
CA ASP A 30 -15.80 1.85 -4.18
C ASP A 30 -14.31 1.94 -3.81
N VAL A 31 -13.50 2.57 -4.67
CA VAL A 31 -12.05 2.68 -4.53
C VAL A 31 -11.64 4.10 -4.20
N VAL A 32 -11.00 4.28 -3.06
CA VAL A 32 -10.44 5.56 -2.59
C VAL A 32 -8.93 5.53 -2.75
N GLN A 33 -8.39 6.47 -3.51
CA GLN A 33 -6.95 6.66 -3.60
C GLN A 33 -6.48 7.49 -2.41
N LEU A 34 -5.77 6.86 -1.47
CA LEU A 34 -5.23 7.51 -0.28
C LEU A 34 -3.85 8.10 -0.56
N ARG A 35 -3.01 7.37 -1.34
CA ARG A 35 -1.68 7.81 -1.76
C ARG A 35 -1.29 7.18 -3.09
N PRO A 36 -0.64 7.94 -4.03
CA PRO A 36 -0.54 9.41 -4.03
C PRO A 36 -1.91 10.07 -4.07
N ARG A 37 -2.04 11.31 -3.61
CA ARG A 37 -3.33 12.02 -3.65
C ARG A 37 -3.77 12.25 -5.09
N GLU A 38 -5.06 12.14 -5.34
CA GLU A 38 -5.63 12.53 -6.62
C GLU A 38 -5.38 14.02 -6.85
N GLN A 39 -4.92 14.35 -8.05
CA GLN A 39 -4.68 15.75 -8.44
C GLN A 39 -5.99 16.37 -8.88
N TYR A 40 -6.41 17.41 -8.19
CA TYR A 40 -7.58 18.20 -8.59
C TYR A 40 -7.21 19.56 -9.23
N ASP A 41 -5.94 19.99 -9.13
CA ASP A 41 -5.48 21.28 -9.61
C ASP A 41 -4.03 21.26 -10.11
N GLU A 42 -3.71 22.07 -11.15
CA GLU A 42 -2.35 22.16 -11.71
C GLU A 42 -1.31 22.72 -10.73
N THR A 43 -1.74 23.42 -9.71
CA THR A 43 -0.87 23.98 -8.66
C THR A 43 -0.37 22.93 -7.64
N ASP A 44 -1.06 21.81 -7.52
CA ASP A 44 -0.67 20.71 -6.61
C ASP A 44 0.35 19.73 -7.24
N LEU A 45 0.85 20.06 -8.43
CA LEU A 45 1.63 19.17 -9.30
C LEU A 45 2.96 18.68 -8.70
N ASN A 46 3.55 19.35 -7.72
CA ASN A 46 4.94 19.09 -7.35
C ASN A 46 5.20 18.37 -6.04
N GLU A 47 4.28 18.35 -5.07
CA GLU A 47 4.56 17.73 -3.76
C GLU A 47 3.60 16.58 -3.39
N LEU A 48 2.34 16.67 -3.77
CA LEU A 48 1.32 15.72 -3.33
C LEU A 48 1.15 14.50 -4.24
N SER A 49 1.61 14.61 -5.51
CA SER A 49 1.55 13.52 -6.49
C SER A 49 2.77 12.61 -6.48
N PHE A 50 3.85 13.05 -5.82
CA PHE A 50 5.04 12.23 -5.65
C PHE A 50 4.87 11.26 -4.49
N SER A 51 5.18 10.00 -4.73
CA SER A 51 5.25 8.98 -3.70
C SER A 51 6.46 8.07 -3.95
N ASN A 52 6.89 7.40 -2.91
CA ASN A 52 7.95 6.40 -2.92
C ASN A 52 7.74 5.45 -1.75
N TRP A 53 8.57 4.43 -1.60
CA TRP A 53 8.46 3.45 -0.53
C TRP A 53 8.40 4.08 0.88
N ASN A 54 9.20 5.12 1.14
CA ASN A 54 9.20 5.80 2.45
C ASN A 54 7.87 6.51 2.72
N LEU A 55 7.32 7.21 1.74
CA LEU A 55 6.03 7.86 1.84
C LEU A 55 4.88 6.86 1.94
N VAL A 56 5.01 5.69 1.29
CA VAL A 56 4.05 4.59 1.46
C VAL A 56 4.05 4.10 2.90
N LEU A 57 5.22 3.81 3.48
CA LEU A 57 5.33 3.39 4.88
C LEU A 57 4.82 4.45 5.86
N GLN A 58 5.17 5.72 5.65
CA GLN A 58 4.65 6.83 6.46
C GLN A 58 3.13 6.92 6.38
N SER A 59 2.56 6.77 5.19
CA SER A 59 1.11 6.82 4.97
C SER A 59 0.37 5.67 5.64
N CYS A 60 0.99 4.48 5.71
CA CYS A 60 0.43 3.35 6.44
C CYS A 60 0.35 3.60 7.96
N GLY A 61 1.21 4.46 8.50
CA GLY A 61 1.21 4.87 9.91
C GLY A 61 0.47 6.18 10.19
N ASP A 62 0.00 6.87 9.16
CA ASP A 62 -0.64 8.18 9.33
C ASP A 62 -2.11 8.04 9.70
N GLU A 63 -2.39 8.17 10.99
CA GLU A 63 -3.75 8.10 11.53
C GLU A 63 -4.69 9.15 10.92
N ARG A 64 -4.19 10.34 10.58
CA ARG A 64 -4.99 11.39 9.94
C ARG A 64 -5.43 11.01 8.53
N LEU A 65 -4.66 10.17 7.85
CA LEU A 65 -5.00 9.63 6.54
C LEU A 65 -5.97 8.47 6.65
N LEU A 66 -5.75 7.56 7.61
CA LEU A 66 -6.51 6.33 7.75
C LEU A 66 -7.85 6.53 8.48
N GLN A 67 -7.90 7.41 9.46
CA GLN A 67 -9.10 7.66 10.25
C GLN A 67 -10.32 8.04 9.39
N PRO A 68 -10.26 9.03 8.47
CA PRO A 68 -11.40 9.37 7.63
C PRO A 68 -11.82 8.25 6.67
N PHE A 69 -10.88 7.34 6.34
CA PHE A 69 -11.18 6.20 5.49
C PHE A 69 -11.91 5.09 6.27
N PHE A 70 -11.49 4.78 7.49
CA PHE A 70 -12.05 3.71 8.29
C PHE A 70 -13.25 4.12 9.16
N ASP A 71 -13.23 5.35 9.70
CA ASP A 71 -14.29 5.82 10.57
C ASP A 71 -15.54 6.21 9.76
N GLY A 72 -16.69 5.82 10.29
CA GLY A 72 -17.98 6.12 9.66
C GLY A 72 -18.39 5.17 8.52
N LEU A 73 -17.61 4.12 8.25
CA LEU A 73 -18.01 3.08 7.32
C LEU A 73 -18.95 2.08 8.02
N THR A 74 -20.09 1.85 7.40
CA THR A 74 -21.04 0.79 7.77
C THR A 74 -20.75 -0.52 7.03
N GLU A 75 -19.76 -0.51 6.15
CA GLU A 75 -19.35 -1.61 5.30
C GLU A 75 -17.91 -2.05 5.62
N ASP A 76 -17.58 -3.26 5.20
CA ASP A 76 -16.21 -3.76 5.26
C ASP A 76 -15.27 -2.86 4.46
N ALA A 77 -14.15 -2.52 5.05
CA ALA A 77 -13.08 -1.74 4.41
C ALA A 77 -11.81 -2.59 4.28
N LEU A 78 -11.10 -2.41 3.18
CA LEU A 78 -9.85 -3.08 2.92
C LEU A 78 -8.81 -2.07 2.44
N LEU A 79 -7.62 -2.11 3.04
CA LEU A 79 -6.48 -1.32 2.61
C LEU A 79 -5.59 -2.15 1.69
N VAL A 80 -5.39 -1.68 0.46
CA VAL A 80 -4.46 -2.24 -0.50
C VAL A 80 -3.20 -1.39 -0.49
N VAL A 81 -2.07 -2.00 -0.17
CA VAL A 81 -0.77 -1.34 -0.16
C VAL A 81 0.12 -1.92 -1.24
N GLN A 82 0.63 -1.06 -2.12
CA GLN A 82 1.65 -1.40 -3.10
C GLN A 82 2.94 -0.68 -2.73
N ILE A 83 4.03 -1.44 -2.63
CA ILE A 83 5.35 -0.93 -2.30
C ILE A 83 6.41 -1.71 -3.08
N ASP A 84 7.38 -0.99 -3.64
CA ASP A 84 8.53 -1.61 -4.29
C ASP A 84 9.49 -2.18 -3.21
N THR A 85 10.04 -3.32 -3.51
CA THR A 85 11.01 -4.00 -2.64
C THR A 85 12.45 -3.86 -3.11
N ALA A 86 12.70 -3.09 -4.17
CA ALA A 86 14.06 -2.87 -4.67
C ALA A 86 14.95 -2.19 -3.63
N GLU A 87 14.40 -1.20 -2.92
CA GLU A 87 15.10 -0.45 -1.87
C GLU A 87 14.90 -1.00 -0.46
N ARG A 88 14.46 -2.25 -0.32
CA ARG A 88 14.15 -2.84 0.99
C ARG A 88 15.26 -2.81 2.04
N GLY A 89 16.52 -2.73 1.59
CA GLY A 89 17.70 -2.60 2.46
C GLY A 89 17.99 -1.19 2.94
N GLU A 90 17.29 -0.18 2.43
CA GLU A 90 17.48 1.21 2.83
C GLU A 90 17.06 1.46 4.28
N VAL A 91 17.74 2.44 4.89
CA VAL A 91 17.44 2.85 6.28
C VAL A 91 15.99 3.33 6.40
N GLY A 92 15.23 2.75 7.29
CA GLY A 92 13.81 3.01 7.49
C GLY A 92 12.92 1.96 6.83
N TYR A 93 13.34 1.32 5.73
CA TYR A 93 12.69 0.13 5.21
C TYR A 93 13.15 -1.12 5.96
N ASP A 94 14.47 -1.27 6.14
CA ASP A 94 15.14 -2.22 7.04
C ASP A 94 14.68 -3.69 6.87
N ILE A 95 14.47 -4.13 5.65
CA ILE A 95 14.15 -5.52 5.35
C ILE A 95 15.36 -6.19 4.72
N ALA A 96 15.91 -7.17 5.43
CA ALA A 96 17.02 -7.97 4.95
C ALA A 96 16.61 -8.81 3.72
N GLU A 97 17.57 -9.04 2.83
CA GLU A 97 17.35 -10.03 1.77
C GLU A 97 17.13 -11.42 2.38
N PRO A 98 16.15 -12.18 1.87
CA PRO A 98 16.04 -13.59 2.22
C PRO A 98 17.36 -14.28 1.86
N LEU A 99 17.89 -15.09 2.75
CA LEU A 99 19.08 -15.89 2.49
C LEU A 99 18.81 -16.83 1.32
N ARG A 100 19.41 -16.55 0.16
CA ARG A 100 19.39 -17.46 -0.98
C ARG A 100 20.40 -18.55 -0.73
N THR A 101 19.95 -19.67 -0.15
CA THR A 101 20.72 -20.89 -0.09
C THR A 101 20.63 -21.62 -1.42
N LYS A 102 21.71 -22.30 -1.81
CA LYS A 102 21.76 -23.10 -3.03
C LYS A 102 20.65 -24.17 -2.98
N GLY A 103 19.67 -24.08 -3.90
CA GLY A 103 18.52 -24.97 -3.95
C GLY A 103 17.21 -24.39 -3.40
N THR A 104 17.19 -23.17 -2.88
CA THR A 104 15.93 -22.49 -2.47
C THR A 104 15.13 -22.09 -3.71
N ASP A 105 13.86 -22.49 -3.76
CA ASP A 105 12.93 -22.07 -4.82
C ASP A 105 12.72 -20.55 -4.74
N TRP A 106 12.74 -19.89 -5.89
CA TRP A 106 12.47 -18.45 -5.98
C TRP A 106 11.08 -18.07 -5.43
N ARG A 107 10.10 -18.97 -5.54
CA ARG A 107 8.74 -18.77 -4.98
C ARG A 107 8.78 -18.68 -3.47
N GLU A 108 9.48 -19.57 -2.80
CA GLU A 108 9.64 -19.55 -1.36
C GLU A 108 10.30 -18.26 -0.89
N SER A 109 11.33 -17.79 -1.60
CA SER A 109 11.99 -16.51 -1.31
C SER A 109 11.03 -15.32 -1.48
N CYS A 110 10.19 -15.33 -2.51
CA CYS A 110 9.18 -14.30 -2.72
C CYS A 110 8.10 -14.32 -1.64
N GLU A 111 7.64 -15.49 -1.22
CA GLU A 111 6.65 -15.65 -0.16
C GLU A 111 7.19 -15.16 1.20
N GLN A 112 8.44 -15.48 1.51
CA GLN A 112 9.12 -15.00 2.71
C GLN A 112 9.26 -13.47 2.69
N LEU A 113 9.68 -12.88 1.57
CA LEU A 113 9.80 -11.45 1.42
C LEU A 113 8.44 -10.77 1.57
N HIS A 114 7.42 -11.29 0.89
CA HIS A 114 6.05 -10.77 1.03
C HIS A 114 5.55 -10.83 2.46
N ALA A 115 5.76 -11.94 3.17
CA ALA A 115 5.37 -12.08 4.58
C ALA A 115 6.08 -11.06 5.47
N THR A 116 7.38 -10.83 5.25
CA THR A 116 8.19 -9.87 6.01
C THR A 116 7.72 -8.42 5.76
N VAL A 117 7.47 -8.06 4.50
CA VAL A 117 6.94 -6.73 4.14
C VAL A 117 5.56 -6.53 4.74
N LYS A 118 4.67 -7.51 4.61
CA LYS A 118 3.33 -7.47 5.21
C LYS A 118 3.40 -7.27 6.73
N GLN A 119 4.25 -8.02 7.40
CA GLN A 119 4.43 -7.89 8.86
C GLN A 119 4.86 -6.48 9.24
N LYS A 120 5.84 -5.92 8.53
CA LYS A 120 6.29 -4.54 8.75
C LYS A 120 5.17 -3.52 8.59
N ILE A 121 4.37 -3.65 7.52
CA ILE A 121 3.23 -2.75 7.29
C ILE A 121 2.20 -2.87 8.41
N VAL A 122 1.86 -4.09 8.82
CA VAL A 122 0.90 -4.33 9.93
C VAL A 122 1.40 -3.70 11.23
N GLU A 123 2.70 -3.77 11.51
CA GLU A 123 3.29 -3.15 12.71
C GLU A 123 3.22 -1.61 12.68
N ILE A 124 3.35 -1.00 11.49
CA ILE A 124 3.27 0.45 11.29
C ILE A 124 1.82 0.95 11.38
N VAL A 125 0.86 0.20 10.86
CA VAL A 125 -0.57 0.56 10.90
C VAL A 125 -1.02 0.71 12.35
N PRO A 126 -1.74 1.79 12.72
CA PRO A 126 -2.28 1.97 14.05
C PRO A 126 -3.15 0.78 14.49
N GLU A 127 -3.00 0.35 15.73
CA GLU A 127 -3.65 -0.85 16.27
C GLU A 127 -5.17 -0.87 16.03
N ALA A 128 -5.81 0.29 16.14
CA ALA A 128 -7.25 0.45 15.91
C ALA A 128 -7.73 0.03 14.50
N TYR A 129 -6.82 -0.08 13.53
CA TYR A 129 -7.14 -0.38 12.11
C TYR A 129 -6.56 -1.70 11.60
N ARG A 130 -5.84 -2.46 12.42
CA ARG A 130 -5.16 -3.71 12.00
C ARG A 130 -6.10 -4.85 11.67
N ASP A 131 -7.26 -4.88 12.32
CA ASP A 131 -8.26 -5.95 12.23
C ASP A 131 -9.53 -5.51 11.48
N LYS A 132 -9.48 -4.38 10.79
CA LYS A 132 -10.62 -3.84 10.02
C LYS A 132 -10.56 -4.18 8.55
#